data_c5546249830fe97d06fd269d7a186829
#
_entry.id   c5546249830fe97d06fd269d7a186829
#
_cell.length_a   1.000
_cell.length_b   1.000
_cell.length_c   1.000
_cell.angle_alpha   90.00
_cell.angle_beta   90.00
_cell.angle_gamma   90.00
#
_symmetry.space_group_name_H-M   'P 1'
#
loop_
_entity.id
_entity.type
_entity.pdbx_description
1 polymer ?
#
loop_
_entity_poly.entity_id
_entity_poly.type
_entity_poly.pdbx_seq_one_letter_code
_entity_poly.pdbx_strand_id
1 'polypeptide(L)'
;DQMLDSPTFNSDSNGGNFATLGPLWKTPNITFSEGNLRYSGANTTGNMSNWAIPIGSKSYWEHTQVAWAGSNGDDAYIGINQATVDFTATRGGKATSYSYGYNAGNKVILGTETSYGGSIRTGDVVGVAVDRVNHTIQFYKNGAGQGTFAISATMELYPWFGSGGGGNTAIGAVNFGTDSTFSGAPSLVGTSANASDDTGYGDFYDTPPTGFLAMCAGNLPTADEVDPAQTDDDYPQKLFSPIIYTGNGGTLAVTGLGFKPDFVSIRRRNAANTPPLYDSSRGNTQLLTTTDTMAEYDQSATPGLSAFGTDGFTVEQPNTGDYGTNRSTALMVAWCQRANGGTTSTNATGSLSVTQQVDPSGSFSISTYNGDGGTDTIGHGLSSAPTLVIIKQRNGVNNWAVYAKGAGATKYAYLDTDAAFGTAAMWQNTTPSSSLVYLGDNNEVNAGSRTYVAYCFADTEGYCKSGSYVGNGNADGTYMYTGF
;
A
#
# COMPACT_ATOMS: atom_id res chain seq x y z
N ASP A 1 -22.19 -12.55 25.11
CA ASP A 1 -21.26 -11.50 24.73
C ASP A 1 -20.46 -11.95 23.51
N GLN A 2 -20.93 -11.62 22.34
CA GLN A 2 -20.20 -11.85 21.11
C GLN A 2 -19.74 -10.49 20.60
N MET A 3 -18.44 -10.19 20.78
CA MET A 3 -17.82 -9.28 19.85
C MET A 3 -18.07 -9.82 18.45
N LEU A 4 -18.75 -9.03 17.63
CA LEU A 4 -18.85 -9.29 16.19
C LEU A 4 -17.47 -9.14 15.50
N ASP A 5 -16.43 -8.81 16.28
CA ASP A 5 -15.07 -8.59 15.86
C ASP A 5 -14.20 -9.82 16.08
N SER A 6 -14.41 -10.86 15.30
CA SER A 6 -13.32 -11.79 14.98
C SER A 6 -12.46 -11.16 13.88
N PRO A 7 -11.14 -11.44 13.82
CA PRO A 7 -10.31 -11.02 12.71
C PRO A 7 -10.92 -11.45 11.39
N THR A 8 -11.67 -10.56 10.75
CA THR A 8 -12.35 -10.81 9.49
C THR A 8 -11.72 -9.96 8.41
N PHE A 9 -11.53 -10.56 7.24
CA PHE A 9 -11.18 -9.81 6.05
C PHE A 9 -12.34 -8.90 5.66
N ASN A 10 -12.04 -7.70 5.17
CA ASN A 10 -13.02 -6.72 4.71
C ASN A 10 -13.81 -7.17 3.45
N SER A 11 -13.58 -8.39 2.94
CA SER A 11 -14.28 -8.95 1.77
C SER A 11 -15.80 -9.12 1.96
N ASP A 12 -16.27 -9.11 3.20
CA ASP A 12 -17.68 -9.35 3.53
C ASP A 12 -18.50 -8.06 3.68
N SER A 13 -17.92 -6.91 3.33
CA SER A 13 -18.57 -5.58 3.46
C SER A 13 -19.03 -5.25 4.88
N ASN A 14 -18.31 -5.76 5.90
CA ASN A 14 -18.63 -5.60 7.32
C ASN A 14 -17.69 -4.63 8.06
N GLY A 15 -16.85 -3.88 7.35
CA GLY A 15 -15.86 -2.96 7.94
C GLY A 15 -14.59 -3.62 8.47
N GLY A 16 -14.52 -4.96 8.55
CA GLY A 16 -13.39 -5.69 9.13
C GLY A 16 -13.27 -5.47 10.66
N ASN A 17 -12.05 -5.26 11.16
CA ASN A 17 -11.82 -5.02 12.59
C ASN A 17 -12.16 -3.57 12.98
N PHE A 18 -12.82 -3.38 14.12
CA PHE A 18 -13.10 -2.08 14.70
C PHE A 18 -12.13 -1.74 15.83
N ALA A 19 -11.96 -0.45 16.11
CA ALA A 19 -11.23 0.00 17.29
C ALA A 19 -11.94 -0.44 18.58
N THR A 20 -11.16 -0.68 19.63
CA THR A 20 -11.64 -0.97 20.99
C THR A 20 -10.83 -0.19 22.00
N LEU A 21 -11.22 -0.19 23.28
CA LEU A 21 -10.39 0.31 24.36
C LEU A 21 -9.14 -0.58 24.52
N GLY A 22 -7.98 0.05 24.65
CA GLY A 22 -6.70 -0.64 24.71
C GLY A 22 -6.42 -1.24 26.09
N PRO A 23 -6.31 -2.57 26.26
CA PRO A 23 -6.04 -3.18 27.58
C PRO A 23 -4.71 -2.76 28.20
N LEU A 24 -3.76 -2.35 27.38
CA LEU A 24 -2.44 -1.86 27.79
C LEU A 24 -2.41 -0.34 28.00
N TRP A 25 -3.45 0.38 27.55
CA TRP A 25 -3.51 1.85 27.54
C TRP A 25 -4.55 2.35 28.54
N LYS A 26 -4.36 2.00 29.82
CA LYS A 26 -5.30 2.36 30.90
C LYS A 26 -4.61 2.44 32.25
N THR A 27 -5.26 3.12 33.20
CA THR A 27 -4.87 3.01 34.63
C THR A 27 -5.16 1.60 35.17
N PRO A 28 -4.37 1.11 36.17
CA PRO A 28 -4.56 -0.24 36.73
C PRO A 28 -5.94 -0.50 37.34
N ASN A 29 -6.62 0.56 37.81
CA ASN A 29 -7.91 0.51 38.46
C ASN A 29 -9.12 0.49 37.51
N ILE A 30 -8.89 0.40 36.21
CA ILE A 30 -9.96 0.20 35.20
C ILE A 30 -10.07 -1.28 34.84
N THR A 31 -11.30 -1.77 34.76
CA THR A 31 -11.67 -3.05 34.17
C THR A 31 -12.49 -2.84 32.91
N PHE A 32 -12.27 -3.64 31.91
CA PHE A 32 -13.02 -3.65 30.65
C PHE A 32 -13.96 -4.87 30.59
N SER A 33 -15.07 -4.69 29.91
CA SER A 33 -16.06 -5.73 29.57
C SER A 33 -16.63 -5.46 28.18
N GLU A 34 -17.58 -6.28 27.75
CA GLU A 34 -18.27 -6.13 26.45
C GLU A 34 -17.26 -5.94 25.30
N GLY A 35 -16.31 -6.87 25.17
CA GLY A 35 -15.30 -6.79 24.11
C GLY A 35 -14.38 -5.58 24.18
N ASN A 36 -14.11 -5.06 25.37
CA ASN A 36 -13.37 -3.81 25.61
C ASN A 36 -14.10 -2.55 25.07
N LEU A 37 -15.41 -2.59 24.97
CA LEU A 37 -16.22 -1.42 24.63
C LEU A 37 -16.85 -0.76 25.87
N ARG A 38 -16.83 -1.42 27.02
CA ARG A 38 -17.33 -0.89 28.30
C ARG A 38 -16.22 -0.91 29.34
N TYR A 39 -16.18 0.12 30.15
CA TYR A 39 -15.21 0.22 31.24
C TYR A 39 -15.87 0.56 32.57
N SER A 40 -15.24 0.12 33.66
CA SER A 40 -15.54 0.51 35.02
C SER A 40 -14.25 0.80 35.77
N GLY A 41 -14.17 1.95 36.43
CA GLY A 41 -12.99 2.32 37.20
C GLY A 41 -13.32 3.31 38.35
N ALA A 42 -12.54 3.24 39.41
CA ALA A 42 -12.68 4.10 40.60
C ALA A 42 -11.49 5.07 40.75
N ASN A 43 -11.73 6.22 41.35
CA ASN A 43 -10.73 7.29 41.55
C ASN A 43 -10.25 7.92 40.23
N THR A 44 -8.98 8.34 40.15
CA THR A 44 -8.39 8.85 38.93
C THR A 44 -8.27 7.71 37.93
N THR A 45 -8.94 7.85 36.80
CA THR A 45 -8.96 6.85 35.71
C THR A 45 -8.64 7.50 34.39
N GLY A 46 -7.96 6.76 33.53
CA GLY A 46 -7.73 7.14 32.14
C GLY A 46 -7.56 5.90 31.27
N ASN A 47 -8.11 5.94 30.09
CA ASN A 47 -7.95 4.91 29.08
C ASN A 47 -7.91 5.51 27.68
N MET A 48 -7.33 4.78 26.73
CA MET A 48 -7.35 5.10 25.30
C MET A 48 -7.78 3.91 24.48
N SER A 49 -8.14 4.17 23.22
CA SER A 49 -8.35 3.12 22.25
C SER A 49 -7.05 2.40 21.90
N ASN A 50 -7.17 1.21 21.32
CA ASN A 50 -6.06 0.45 20.76
C ASN A 50 -5.60 0.98 19.37
N TRP A 51 -6.33 1.92 18.78
CA TRP A 51 -6.03 2.49 17.45
C TRP A 51 -5.81 4.01 17.56
N ALA A 52 -4.76 4.47 16.86
CA ALA A 52 -4.60 5.89 16.56
C ALA A 52 -5.63 6.35 15.53
N ILE A 53 -5.98 7.63 15.58
CA ILE A 53 -6.80 8.28 14.55
C ILE A 53 -5.87 8.57 13.36
N PRO A 54 -6.08 7.95 12.19
CA PRO A 54 -5.15 8.07 11.07
C PRO A 54 -5.02 9.52 10.57
N ILE A 55 -3.82 9.91 10.20
CA ILE A 55 -3.60 11.19 9.50
C ILE A 55 -4.31 11.11 8.14
N GLY A 56 -4.94 12.21 7.71
CA GLY A 56 -5.72 12.25 6.46
C GLY A 56 -7.13 11.68 6.57
N SER A 57 -7.55 11.14 7.74
CA SER A 57 -8.90 10.61 7.94
C SER A 57 -9.85 11.62 8.57
N LYS A 58 -11.16 11.32 8.47
CA LYS A 58 -12.23 11.91 9.26
C LYS A 58 -12.92 10.80 10.02
N SER A 59 -12.70 10.74 11.32
CA SER A 59 -13.16 9.64 12.17
C SER A 59 -14.26 10.09 13.13
N TYR A 60 -15.23 9.20 13.37
CA TYR A 60 -16.32 9.41 14.32
C TYR A 60 -16.45 8.22 15.26
N TRP A 61 -16.74 8.49 16.52
CA TRP A 61 -17.12 7.51 17.53
C TRP A 61 -18.03 8.17 18.57
N GLU A 62 -18.66 7.34 19.39
CA GLU A 62 -19.59 7.79 20.42
C GLU A 62 -19.17 7.27 21.80
N HIS A 63 -19.56 7.99 22.82
CA HIS A 63 -19.36 7.63 24.22
C HIS A 63 -20.60 7.97 25.05
N THR A 64 -20.93 7.11 26.02
CA THR A 64 -21.92 7.42 27.03
C THR A 64 -21.42 7.09 28.43
N GLN A 65 -21.79 7.93 29.40
CA GLN A 65 -21.61 7.63 30.81
C GLN A 65 -22.81 6.84 31.30
N VAL A 66 -22.60 5.54 31.54
CA VAL A 66 -23.66 4.61 31.94
C VAL A 66 -24.07 4.80 33.41
N ALA A 67 -23.08 5.01 34.26
CA ALA A 67 -23.31 5.29 35.66
C ALA A 67 -22.17 6.11 36.27
N TRP A 68 -22.52 6.90 37.29
CA TRP A 68 -21.57 7.64 38.07
C TRP A 68 -21.94 7.48 39.55
N ALA A 69 -21.07 6.92 40.36
CA ALA A 69 -21.26 6.77 41.79
C ALA A 69 -20.28 7.74 42.51
N GLY A 70 -20.84 8.80 43.11
CA GLY A 70 -20.09 9.83 43.82
C GLY A 70 -20.70 11.22 43.69
N SER A 71 -20.25 12.20 44.49
CA SER A 71 -20.86 13.51 44.60
C SER A 71 -20.42 14.55 43.57
N ASN A 72 -19.38 14.25 42.75
CA ASN A 72 -18.79 15.25 41.86
C ASN A 72 -18.52 14.63 40.45
N GLY A 73 -19.57 14.60 39.59
CA GLY A 73 -19.44 14.31 38.18
C GLY A 73 -18.62 15.34 37.38
N ASP A 74 -18.02 16.31 38.06
CA ASP A 74 -17.37 17.49 37.47
C ASP A 74 -15.99 17.19 36.84
N ASP A 75 -15.46 16.00 37.07
CA ASP A 75 -14.06 15.68 36.80
C ASP A 75 -13.86 14.61 35.73
N ALA A 76 -14.83 14.43 34.82
CA ALA A 76 -14.71 13.49 33.69
C ALA A 76 -14.60 14.23 32.34
N TYR A 77 -13.79 13.72 31.47
CA TYR A 77 -13.49 14.30 30.15
C TYR A 77 -13.48 13.20 29.10
N ILE A 78 -14.02 13.50 27.92
CA ILE A 78 -13.95 12.65 26.74
C ILE A 78 -13.31 13.41 25.58
N GLY A 79 -12.54 12.74 24.75
CA GLY A 79 -11.91 13.35 23.59
C GLY A 79 -10.76 12.52 23.04
N ILE A 80 -9.66 13.19 22.76
CA ILE A 80 -8.45 12.59 22.21
C ILE A 80 -7.22 12.97 23.02
N ASN A 81 -6.22 12.08 23.02
CA ASN A 81 -4.94 12.32 23.68
C ASN A 81 -3.78 11.71 22.88
N GLN A 82 -2.57 12.13 23.21
CA GLN A 82 -1.35 11.62 22.57
C GLN A 82 -0.88 10.29 23.20
N ALA A 83 -0.12 9.50 22.42
CA ALA A 83 0.41 8.19 22.85
C ALA A 83 1.24 8.25 24.15
N THR A 84 1.87 9.39 24.44
CA THR A 84 2.75 9.59 25.61
C THR A 84 2.02 10.07 26.84
N VAL A 85 0.67 9.95 26.89
CA VAL A 85 -0.13 10.41 28.03
C VAL A 85 0.27 9.69 29.33
N ASP A 86 0.43 10.46 30.40
CA ASP A 86 0.54 9.93 31.76
C ASP A 86 -0.85 9.78 32.37
N PHE A 87 -1.38 8.57 32.39
CA PHE A 87 -2.69 8.28 32.98
C PHE A 87 -2.74 8.45 34.50
N THR A 88 -1.60 8.47 35.19
CA THR A 88 -1.53 8.72 36.63
C THR A 88 -1.60 10.21 37.00
N ALA A 89 -1.41 11.05 35.97
CA ALA A 89 -1.56 12.51 36.12
C ALA A 89 -3.01 12.92 36.41
N THR A 90 -3.18 14.17 36.80
CA THR A 90 -4.48 14.75 37.15
C THR A 90 -5.55 14.42 36.11
N ARG A 91 -6.65 13.81 36.56
CA ARG A 91 -7.81 13.44 35.73
C ARG A 91 -7.43 12.54 34.53
N GLY A 92 -6.54 11.57 34.78
CA GLY A 92 -6.18 10.54 33.78
C GLY A 92 -5.52 11.08 32.51
N GLY A 93 -4.77 12.20 32.60
CA GLY A 93 -4.05 12.76 31.45
C GLY A 93 -4.71 13.99 30.81
N LYS A 94 -5.58 14.70 31.50
CA LYS A 94 -6.26 15.93 31.01
C LYS A 94 -5.29 16.96 30.43
N ALA A 95 -4.11 17.12 31.04
CA ALA A 95 -3.14 18.16 30.67
C ALA A 95 -2.63 18.08 29.23
N THR A 96 -2.77 16.93 28.57
CA THR A 96 -2.29 16.67 27.19
C THR A 96 -3.44 16.38 26.22
N SER A 97 -4.71 16.54 26.65
CA SER A 97 -5.89 16.19 25.88
C SER A 97 -6.47 17.36 25.09
N TYR A 98 -7.25 17.00 24.06
CA TYR A 98 -8.28 17.80 23.44
C TYR A 98 -9.62 17.16 23.78
N SER A 99 -10.39 17.76 24.68
CA SER A 99 -11.53 17.07 25.27
C SER A 99 -12.69 17.96 25.66
N TYR A 100 -13.83 17.32 25.95
CA TYR A 100 -15.06 17.91 26.41
C TYR A 100 -15.37 17.38 27.81
N GLY A 101 -15.56 18.30 28.76
CA GLY A 101 -15.78 17.99 30.18
C GLY A 101 -17.24 17.73 30.50
N TYR A 102 -17.47 16.70 31.29
CA TYR A 102 -18.75 16.43 31.91
C TYR A 102 -19.11 17.54 32.88
N ASN A 103 -20.38 17.65 33.22
CA ASN A 103 -20.97 18.57 34.20
C ASN A 103 -20.77 20.07 33.92
N ALA A 104 -19.55 20.59 33.77
CA ALA A 104 -19.31 22.01 33.48
C ALA A 104 -19.48 22.40 32.01
N GLY A 105 -19.42 21.42 31.08
CA GLY A 105 -19.52 21.67 29.64
C GLY A 105 -18.32 22.43 29.06
N ASN A 106 -17.16 22.35 29.71
CA ASN A 106 -15.94 23.01 29.23
C ASN A 106 -15.20 22.17 28.19
N LYS A 107 -14.54 22.80 27.20
CA LYS A 107 -13.50 22.16 26.43
C LYS A 107 -12.14 22.30 27.08
N VAL A 108 -11.27 21.34 26.83
CA VAL A 108 -9.86 21.37 27.22
C VAL A 108 -9.01 21.34 25.97
N ILE A 109 -8.06 22.24 25.89
CA ILE A 109 -7.03 22.24 24.83
C ILE A 109 -5.68 22.26 25.56
N LEU A 110 -5.00 21.09 25.56
CA LEU A 110 -3.69 20.88 26.18
C LEU A 110 -3.65 21.45 27.63
N GLY A 111 -4.65 21.04 28.43
CA GLY A 111 -4.77 21.41 29.84
C GLY A 111 -5.51 22.72 30.11
N THR A 112 -5.69 23.59 29.13
CA THR A 112 -6.43 24.87 29.31
C THR A 112 -7.92 24.64 29.15
N GLU A 113 -8.70 24.97 30.18
CA GLU A 113 -10.17 24.89 30.18
C GLU A 113 -10.81 26.21 29.75
N THR A 114 -11.83 26.12 28.93
CA THR A 114 -12.69 27.24 28.55
C THR A 114 -14.13 26.79 28.36
N SER A 115 -15.10 27.68 28.53
CA SER A 115 -16.52 27.41 28.28
C SER A 115 -16.71 26.96 26.84
N TYR A 116 -17.56 25.93 26.60
CA TYR A 116 -17.71 25.35 25.29
C TYR A 116 -19.15 24.95 24.93
N GLY A 117 -19.72 23.98 25.63
CA GLY A 117 -21.02 23.42 25.30
C GLY A 117 -21.92 23.19 26.50
N GLY A 118 -22.98 22.42 26.32
CA GLY A 118 -23.89 22.04 27.38
C GLY A 118 -23.27 21.02 28.34
N SER A 119 -23.65 21.05 29.61
CA SER A 119 -23.25 20.01 30.58
C SER A 119 -23.64 18.61 30.10
N ILE A 120 -22.73 17.65 30.19
CA ILE A 120 -22.99 16.23 29.91
C ILE A 120 -23.46 15.54 31.19
N ARG A 121 -24.44 14.66 31.10
CA ARG A 121 -25.03 13.89 32.22
C ARG A 121 -24.99 12.39 31.90
N THR A 122 -25.22 11.57 32.93
CA THR A 122 -25.42 10.13 32.76
C THR A 122 -26.52 9.87 31.76
N GLY A 123 -26.26 9.00 30.80
CA GLY A 123 -27.16 8.63 29.69
C GLY A 123 -27.10 9.55 28.48
N ASP A 124 -26.46 10.75 28.57
CA ASP A 124 -26.19 11.53 27.34
C ASP A 124 -25.21 10.77 26.46
N VAL A 125 -25.46 10.80 25.15
CA VAL A 125 -24.54 10.28 24.13
C VAL A 125 -23.68 11.43 23.62
N VAL A 126 -22.38 11.24 23.64
CA VAL A 126 -21.40 12.21 23.16
C VAL A 126 -20.74 11.66 21.89
N GLY A 127 -21.10 12.22 20.76
CA GLY A 127 -20.40 11.97 19.49
C GLY A 127 -19.12 12.79 19.42
N VAL A 128 -18.05 12.20 18.93
CA VAL A 128 -16.75 12.84 18.74
C VAL A 128 -16.34 12.72 17.28
N ALA A 129 -16.25 13.83 16.59
CA ALA A 129 -15.85 13.91 15.19
C ALA A 129 -14.47 14.57 15.08
N VAL A 130 -13.48 13.84 14.58
CA VAL A 130 -12.10 14.30 14.40
C VAL A 130 -11.76 14.36 12.93
N ASP A 131 -11.45 15.54 12.44
CA ASP A 131 -11.00 15.80 11.06
C ASP A 131 -9.49 16.00 11.05
N ARG A 132 -8.77 14.96 10.63
CA ARG A 132 -7.30 14.97 10.50
C ARG A 132 -6.83 15.59 9.18
N VAL A 133 -7.76 15.91 8.26
CA VAL A 133 -7.47 16.66 7.04
C VAL A 133 -7.41 18.16 7.35
N ASN A 134 -8.42 18.68 8.08
CA ASN A 134 -8.52 20.09 8.45
C ASN A 134 -7.99 20.37 9.86
N HIS A 135 -7.50 19.36 10.59
CA HIS A 135 -6.95 19.45 11.94
C HIS A 135 -7.92 20.07 12.94
N THR A 136 -9.15 19.53 12.99
CA THR A 136 -10.20 20.01 13.89
C THR A 136 -10.90 18.87 14.61
N ILE A 137 -11.51 19.19 15.76
CA ILE A 137 -12.39 18.30 16.51
C ILE A 137 -13.70 19.03 16.82
N GLN A 138 -14.80 18.30 16.76
CA GLN A 138 -16.12 18.75 17.18
C GLN A 138 -16.78 17.67 18.03
N PHE A 139 -17.44 18.11 19.10
CA PHE A 139 -18.26 17.25 19.94
C PHE A 139 -19.74 17.47 19.65
N TYR A 140 -20.49 16.39 19.75
CA TYR A 140 -21.94 16.37 19.63
C TYR A 140 -22.53 15.87 20.94
N LYS A 141 -23.55 16.52 21.45
CA LYS A 141 -24.29 16.05 22.61
C LYS A 141 -25.68 15.65 22.16
N ASN A 142 -26.03 14.37 22.26
CA ASN A 142 -27.31 13.82 21.79
C ASN A 142 -27.63 14.29 20.35
N GLY A 143 -26.67 14.13 19.45
CA GLY A 143 -26.76 14.57 18.05
C GLY A 143 -26.56 16.06 17.78
N ALA A 144 -26.54 16.92 18.83
CA ALA A 144 -26.40 18.37 18.64
C ALA A 144 -24.95 18.84 18.74
N GLY A 145 -24.42 19.45 17.68
CA GLY A 145 -23.05 19.95 17.60
C GLY A 145 -22.76 21.08 18.60
N GLN A 146 -21.63 21.00 19.30
CA GLN A 146 -21.23 21.97 20.33
C GLN A 146 -20.23 23.02 19.81
N GLY A 147 -19.78 22.89 18.55
CA GLY A 147 -18.80 23.76 17.91
C GLY A 147 -17.46 23.09 17.68
N THR A 148 -16.68 23.64 16.75
CA THR A 148 -15.41 23.09 16.28
C THR A 148 -14.24 23.85 16.86
N PHE A 149 -13.11 23.17 17.15
CA PHE A 149 -11.85 23.82 17.49
C PHE A 149 -10.64 23.05 16.95
N ALA A 150 -9.50 23.73 16.88
CA ALA A 150 -8.29 23.18 16.27
C ALA A 150 -7.59 22.16 17.18
N ILE A 151 -6.97 21.16 16.54
CA ILE A 151 -6.09 20.15 17.16
C ILE A 151 -4.73 20.14 16.47
N SER A 152 -3.75 19.44 17.03
CA SER A 152 -2.43 19.31 16.42
C SER A 152 -2.48 18.57 15.07
N ALA A 153 -1.78 19.11 14.09
CA ALA A 153 -1.59 18.48 12.77
C ALA A 153 -0.63 17.28 12.81
N THR A 154 0.33 17.28 13.71
CA THR A 154 1.48 16.36 13.71
C THR A 154 1.48 15.33 14.83
N MET A 155 0.68 15.54 15.89
CA MET A 155 0.60 14.58 16.99
C MET A 155 -0.13 13.30 16.56
N GLU A 156 0.36 12.16 17.00
CA GLU A 156 -0.37 10.92 17.00
C GLU A 156 -1.44 10.95 18.09
N LEU A 157 -2.70 10.83 17.72
CA LEU A 157 -3.85 11.06 18.59
C LEU A 157 -4.75 9.83 18.65
N TYR A 158 -5.22 9.52 19.85
CA TYR A 158 -6.07 8.37 20.15
C TYR A 158 -7.37 8.82 20.81
N PRO A 159 -8.53 8.19 20.54
CA PRO A 159 -9.70 8.32 21.41
C PRO A 159 -9.34 8.07 22.86
N TRP A 160 -9.78 8.98 23.73
CA TRP A 160 -9.38 8.99 25.14
C TRP A 160 -10.56 9.37 26.05
N PHE A 161 -10.58 8.75 27.21
CA PHE A 161 -11.43 9.14 28.34
C PHE A 161 -10.57 9.27 29.60
N GLY A 162 -10.82 10.31 30.39
CA GLY A 162 -10.15 10.53 31.66
C GLY A 162 -11.11 11.05 32.73
N SER A 163 -10.94 10.60 33.94
CA SER A 163 -11.66 11.15 35.11
C SER A 163 -10.74 11.32 36.32
N GLY A 164 -11.11 12.20 37.21
CA GLY A 164 -10.39 12.43 38.45
C GLY A 164 -11.35 12.59 39.64
N GLY A 165 -10.84 12.45 40.85
CA GLY A 165 -11.58 12.76 42.07
C GLY A 165 -11.81 11.56 42.98
N GLY A 166 -11.67 11.79 44.30
CA GLY A 166 -11.62 10.76 45.34
C GLY A 166 -12.92 10.02 45.55
N GLY A 167 -12.88 8.69 45.37
CA GLY A 167 -13.94 7.78 45.74
C GLY A 167 -15.06 7.59 44.75
N ASN A 168 -14.99 8.19 43.56
CA ASN A 168 -16.01 8.04 42.54
C ASN A 168 -15.73 6.83 41.63
N THR A 169 -16.78 6.11 41.22
CA THR A 169 -16.72 5.06 40.23
C THR A 169 -17.37 5.55 38.93
N ALA A 170 -16.63 5.54 37.83
CA ALA A 170 -17.13 5.84 36.50
C ALA A 170 -17.39 4.52 35.74
N ILE A 171 -18.57 4.39 35.19
CA ILE A 171 -18.92 3.29 34.26
C ILE A 171 -19.34 3.94 32.95
N GLY A 172 -18.59 3.71 31.89
CA GLY A 172 -18.88 4.23 30.57
C GLY A 172 -18.84 3.17 29.50
N ALA A 173 -19.39 3.49 28.34
CA ALA A 173 -19.36 2.67 27.15
C ALA A 173 -18.98 3.51 25.93
N VAL A 174 -18.27 2.89 25.00
CA VAL A 174 -17.78 3.50 23.76
C VAL A 174 -18.32 2.72 22.59
N ASN A 175 -18.73 3.41 21.55
CA ASN A 175 -19.10 2.82 20.26
C ASN A 175 -18.20 3.39 19.17
N PHE A 176 -17.35 2.56 18.59
CA PHE A 176 -16.48 2.90 17.45
C PHE A 176 -17.15 2.61 16.09
N GLY A 177 -18.45 2.31 16.11
CA GLY A 177 -19.26 1.90 14.96
C GLY A 177 -19.71 0.45 14.99
N THR A 178 -19.56 -0.25 16.11
CA THR A 178 -19.91 -1.68 16.23
C THR A 178 -21.31 -1.93 16.78
N ASP A 179 -21.85 -1.03 17.60
CA ASP A 179 -23.10 -1.28 18.33
C ASP A 179 -23.75 0.03 18.82
N SER A 180 -24.80 0.44 18.13
CA SER A 180 -25.63 1.62 18.46
C SER A 180 -26.36 1.51 19.81
N THR A 181 -26.42 0.31 20.39
CA THR A 181 -27.08 0.09 21.70
C THR A 181 -26.14 0.29 22.89
N PHE A 182 -24.86 0.51 22.65
CA PHE A 182 -23.81 0.56 23.68
C PHE A 182 -23.83 -0.68 24.59
N SER A 183 -23.93 -1.87 23.97
CA SER A 183 -24.02 -3.16 24.68
C SER A 183 -25.22 -3.22 25.63
N GLY A 184 -26.35 -2.65 25.20
CA GLY A 184 -27.57 -2.59 26.00
C GLY A 184 -27.48 -1.65 27.22
N ALA A 185 -26.73 -0.56 27.10
CA ALA A 185 -26.61 0.45 28.17
C ALA A 185 -28.00 0.98 28.58
N PRO A 186 -28.36 0.95 29.85
CA PRO A 186 -29.66 1.40 30.30
C PRO A 186 -29.78 2.94 30.24
N SER A 187 -30.97 3.42 29.90
CA SER A 187 -31.36 4.82 30.05
C SER A 187 -30.58 5.84 29.21
N LEU A 188 -30.27 5.52 27.95
CA LEU A 188 -29.74 6.51 27.02
C LEU A 188 -30.77 7.62 26.77
N VAL A 189 -30.27 8.87 26.67
CA VAL A 189 -31.10 10.05 26.37
C VAL A 189 -31.37 10.11 24.86
N GLY A 190 -32.66 10.24 24.49
CA GLY A 190 -33.09 10.31 23.11
C GLY A 190 -33.52 8.95 22.55
N THR A 191 -33.66 8.89 21.25
CA THR A 191 -33.98 7.66 20.51
C THR A 191 -32.85 7.41 19.54
N SER A 192 -32.33 6.19 19.52
CA SER A 192 -31.29 5.83 18.56
C SER A 192 -31.74 6.10 17.13
N ALA A 193 -30.91 6.76 16.36
CA ALA A 193 -31.08 6.91 14.93
C ALA A 193 -30.71 5.59 14.20
N ASN A 194 -29.98 4.69 14.87
CA ASN A 194 -29.45 3.46 14.28
C ASN A 194 -28.82 3.74 12.93
N ALA A 195 -27.89 4.69 12.91
CA ALA A 195 -27.35 5.31 11.71
C ALA A 195 -26.01 4.69 11.32
N SER A 196 -25.82 4.47 10.02
CA SER A 196 -24.52 4.12 9.47
C SER A 196 -23.71 5.36 9.09
N ASP A 197 -22.40 5.20 8.99
CA ASP A 197 -21.54 6.16 8.30
C ASP A 197 -21.73 6.12 6.76
N ASP A 198 -21.04 7.00 6.04
CA ASP A 198 -21.18 7.11 4.58
C ASP A 198 -20.72 5.84 3.83
N THR A 199 -19.92 4.97 4.44
CA THR A 199 -19.48 3.68 3.87
C THR A 199 -20.42 2.52 4.22
N GLY A 200 -21.32 2.72 5.18
CA GLY A 200 -22.27 1.71 5.64
C GLY A 200 -21.70 0.70 6.64
N TYR A 201 -20.45 0.89 7.09
CA TYR A 201 -19.83 -0.02 8.07
C TYR A 201 -20.19 0.31 9.52
N GLY A 202 -20.43 1.58 9.81
CA GLY A 202 -20.75 2.02 11.18
C GLY A 202 -22.17 1.73 11.60
N ASP A 203 -22.38 1.36 12.87
CA ASP A 203 -23.67 1.27 13.56
C ASP A 203 -23.64 2.21 14.78
N PHE A 204 -24.23 3.41 14.65
CA PHE A 204 -24.16 4.50 15.60
C PHE A 204 -25.51 4.84 16.20
N TYR A 205 -25.50 5.33 17.46
CA TYR A 205 -26.70 5.83 18.15
C TYR A 205 -27.22 7.11 17.54
N ASP A 206 -26.34 8.09 17.32
CA ASP A 206 -26.64 9.35 16.62
C ASP A 206 -26.12 9.27 15.17
N THR A 207 -26.66 10.11 14.28
CA THR A 207 -26.18 10.17 12.89
C THR A 207 -24.80 10.82 12.82
N PRO A 208 -23.77 10.14 12.32
CA PRO A 208 -22.46 10.75 12.10
C PRO A 208 -22.55 11.96 11.16
N PRO A 209 -21.70 12.98 11.33
CA PRO A 209 -21.60 14.05 10.33
C PRO A 209 -21.11 13.50 8.99
N THR A 210 -21.62 14.05 7.89
CA THR A 210 -21.22 13.64 6.53
C THR A 210 -19.72 13.68 6.35
N GLY A 211 -19.15 12.62 5.77
CA GLY A 211 -17.72 12.43 5.53
C GLY A 211 -16.93 11.92 6.74
N PHE A 212 -17.57 11.72 7.89
CA PHE A 212 -16.92 11.09 9.07
C PHE A 212 -17.29 9.61 9.15
N LEU A 213 -16.28 8.77 9.36
CA LEU A 213 -16.37 7.34 9.21
C LEU A 213 -16.10 6.61 10.54
N ALA A 214 -16.66 5.43 10.69
CA ALA A 214 -16.36 4.51 11.79
C ALA A 214 -14.87 4.16 11.85
N MET A 215 -14.35 3.96 13.05
CA MET A 215 -12.96 3.55 13.27
C MET A 215 -12.82 2.03 13.05
N CYS A 216 -12.80 1.61 11.79
CA CYS A 216 -12.67 0.22 11.38
C CYS A 216 -11.65 0.03 10.25
N ALA A 217 -11.21 -1.20 10.03
CA ALA A 217 -10.20 -1.52 9.04
C ALA A 217 -10.62 -1.12 7.62
N GLY A 218 -11.93 -1.24 7.30
CA GLY A 218 -12.47 -0.87 6.00
C GLY A 218 -12.47 0.64 5.71
N ASN A 219 -12.32 1.46 6.75
CA ASN A 219 -12.30 2.93 6.68
C ASN A 219 -10.89 3.51 6.89
N LEU A 220 -9.86 2.67 7.04
CA LEU A 220 -8.50 3.18 7.12
C LEU A 220 -8.11 3.85 5.80
N PRO A 221 -7.53 5.05 5.82
CA PRO A 221 -6.95 5.59 4.61
C PRO A 221 -5.84 4.67 4.14
N THR A 222 -5.92 4.25 2.88
CA THR A 222 -4.83 3.58 2.19
C THR A 222 -3.90 4.63 1.59
N ALA A 223 -2.60 4.46 1.77
CA ALA A 223 -1.64 5.30 1.07
C ALA A 223 -1.65 4.93 -0.42
N ASP A 224 -1.68 5.92 -1.31
CA ASP A 224 -1.71 5.70 -2.76
C ASP A 224 -0.53 4.82 -3.24
N GLU A 225 0.61 4.88 -2.55
CA GLU A 225 1.78 4.05 -2.85
C GLU A 225 1.57 2.55 -2.52
N VAL A 226 0.63 2.22 -1.61
CA VAL A 226 0.33 0.84 -1.20
C VAL A 226 -0.89 0.29 -1.92
N ASP A 227 -1.88 1.13 -2.14
CA ASP A 227 -3.14 0.78 -2.82
C ASP A 227 -3.65 2.01 -3.62
N PRO A 228 -3.03 2.33 -4.76
CA PRO A 228 -3.49 3.40 -5.63
C PRO A 228 -4.90 3.11 -6.14
N ALA A 229 -5.68 4.15 -6.42
CA ALA A 229 -7.03 4.00 -6.93
C ALA A 229 -7.02 3.20 -8.24
N GLN A 230 -7.98 2.27 -8.41
CA GLN A 230 -8.05 1.42 -9.61
C GLN A 230 -8.18 2.21 -10.93
N THR A 231 -8.55 3.49 -10.84
CA THR A 231 -8.59 4.42 -11.97
C THR A 231 -7.24 5.05 -12.27
N ASP A 232 -6.28 5.01 -11.34
CA ASP A 232 -4.98 5.63 -11.49
C ASP A 232 -4.09 4.85 -12.47
N ASP A 233 -3.21 5.56 -13.14
CA ASP A 233 -2.34 4.95 -14.14
C ASP A 233 -1.23 4.07 -13.54
N ASP A 234 -0.89 4.28 -12.26
CA ASP A 234 0.10 3.53 -11.48
C ASP A 234 -0.49 2.38 -10.65
N TYR A 235 -1.81 2.12 -10.74
CA TYR A 235 -2.44 0.97 -10.09
C TYR A 235 -1.76 -0.34 -10.52
N PRO A 236 -1.31 -1.22 -9.60
CA PRO A 236 -0.47 -2.37 -9.90
C PRO A 236 -0.99 -3.28 -11.02
N GLN A 237 -2.30 -3.51 -11.08
CA GLN A 237 -2.94 -4.34 -12.12
C GLN A 237 -2.94 -3.69 -13.50
N LYS A 238 -2.68 -2.37 -13.60
CA LYS A 238 -2.47 -1.65 -14.86
C LYS A 238 -1.01 -1.56 -15.27
N LEU A 239 -0.09 -2.02 -14.43
CA LEU A 239 1.34 -2.02 -14.68
C LEU A 239 1.88 -3.39 -15.05
N PHE A 240 1.36 -4.45 -14.41
CA PHE A 240 1.78 -5.83 -14.64
C PHE A 240 0.60 -6.80 -14.54
N SER A 241 0.46 -7.68 -15.51
CA SER A 241 -0.53 -8.76 -15.48
C SER A 241 -0.02 -10.00 -16.22
N PRO A 242 -0.01 -11.19 -15.60
CA PRO A 242 0.14 -12.44 -16.32
C PRO A 242 -1.20 -12.84 -16.95
N ILE A 243 -1.17 -13.32 -18.19
CA ILE A 243 -2.36 -13.82 -18.88
C ILE A 243 -2.11 -15.21 -19.45
N ILE A 244 -3.12 -16.06 -19.38
CA ILE A 244 -3.10 -17.39 -19.96
C ILE A 244 -4.02 -17.45 -21.19
N TYR A 245 -3.61 -18.16 -22.23
CA TYR A 245 -4.42 -18.39 -23.42
C TYR A 245 -4.13 -19.72 -24.07
N THR A 246 -5.02 -20.15 -24.96
CA THR A 246 -4.82 -21.36 -25.80
C THR A 246 -4.57 -20.92 -27.23
N GLY A 247 -3.46 -21.33 -27.77
CA GLY A 247 -3.10 -21.03 -29.16
C GLY A 247 -4.10 -21.64 -30.16
N ASN A 248 -4.39 -20.91 -31.24
CA ASN A 248 -5.30 -21.32 -32.31
C ASN A 248 -4.60 -21.68 -33.64
N GLY A 249 -3.29 -21.44 -33.75
CA GLY A 249 -2.50 -21.70 -34.94
C GLY A 249 -2.66 -20.68 -36.07
N GLY A 250 -3.35 -19.58 -35.84
CA GLY A 250 -3.56 -18.46 -36.77
C GLY A 250 -3.25 -17.12 -36.12
N THR A 251 -4.03 -16.10 -36.43
CA THR A 251 -4.00 -14.79 -35.69
C THR A 251 -4.89 -14.86 -34.48
N LEU A 252 -4.39 -14.46 -33.33
CA LEU A 252 -5.11 -14.45 -32.07
C LEU A 252 -4.89 -13.13 -31.31
N ALA A 253 -5.95 -12.38 -31.10
CA ALA A 253 -5.94 -11.26 -30.15
C ALA A 253 -6.11 -11.80 -28.72
N VAL A 254 -5.15 -11.50 -27.86
CA VAL A 254 -5.17 -11.82 -26.42
C VAL A 254 -5.48 -10.51 -25.70
N THR A 255 -6.66 -10.42 -25.08
CA THR A 255 -7.21 -9.20 -24.44
C THR A 255 -7.58 -9.45 -22.99
N GLY A 256 -7.85 -8.38 -22.24
CA GLY A 256 -8.24 -8.44 -20.82
C GLY A 256 -7.10 -8.12 -19.87
N LEU A 257 -6.05 -7.41 -20.34
CA LEU A 257 -4.98 -6.93 -19.47
C LEU A 257 -5.37 -5.66 -18.70
N GLY A 258 -6.32 -4.86 -19.24
CA GLY A 258 -6.66 -3.55 -18.70
C GLY A 258 -5.66 -2.43 -19.06
N PHE A 259 -4.59 -2.76 -19.81
CA PHE A 259 -3.57 -1.82 -20.26
C PHE A 259 -2.92 -2.27 -21.58
N LYS A 260 -2.25 -1.32 -22.25
CA LYS A 260 -1.38 -1.62 -23.39
C LYS A 260 -0.03 -2.10 -22.88
N PRO A 261 0.37 -3.37 -23.13
CA PRO A 261 1.67 -3.87 -22.69
C PRO A 261 2.80 -3.28 -23.55
N ASP A 262 3.93 -3.04 -22.92
CA ASP A 262 5.18 -2.62 -23.57
C ASP A 262 6.26 -3.70 -23.55
N PHE A 263 6.10 -4.68 -22.69
CA PHE A 263 6.95 -5.86 -22.55
C PHE A 263 6.06 -7.10 -22.51
N VAL A 264 6.34 -8.09 -23.35
CA VAL A 264 5.59 -9.35 -23.41
C VAL A 264 6.57 -10.52 -23.54
N SER A 265 6.64 -11.34 -22.47
CA SER A 265 7.39 -12.59 -22.47
C SER A 265 6.43 -13.77 -22.49
N ILE A 266 6.54 -14.66 -23.48
CA ILE A 266 5.58 -15.73 -23.70
C ILE A 266 6.24 -17.09 -23.48
N ARG A 267 5.55 -17.98 -22.76
CA ARG A 267 5.99 -19.34 -22.53
C ARG A 267 4.89 -20.35 -22.72
N ARG A 268 5.22 -21.48 -23.36
CA ARG A 268 4.34 -22.63 -23.45
C ARG A 268 4.33 -23.40 -22.13
N ARG A 269 3.13 -23.76 -21.65
CA ARG A 269 2.94 -24.44 -20.36
C ARG A 269 2.90 -25.95 -20.44
N ASN A 270 2.53 -26.52 -21.62
CA ASN A 270 2.32 -27.96 -21.83
C ASN A 270 3.40 -28.63 -22.67
N ALA A 271 4.48 -27.95 -23.03
CA ALA A 271 5.68 -28.51 -23.64
C ALA A 271 6.86 -27.52 -23.51
N ALA A 272 8.07 -28.00 -23.71
CA ALA A 272 9.25 -27.16 -23.83
C ALA A 272 9.17 -26.28 -25.07
N ASN A 273 9.58 -25.02 -24.93
CA ASN A 273 9.81 -24.09 -26.04
C ASN A 273 10.83 -23.05 -25.62
N THR A 274 11.46 -22.39 -26.55
CA THR A 274 12.28 -21.20 -26.31
C THR A 274 11.37 -20.00 -26.10
N PRO A 275 11.40 -19.35 -24.90
CA PRO A 275 10.46 -18.30 -24.60
C PRO A 275 10.78 -17.03 -25.39
N PRO A 276 9.92 -16.58 -26.30
CA PRO A 276 10.08 -15.31 -27.01
C PRO A 276 9.77 -14.13 -26.10
N LEU A 277 10.54 -13.06 -26.30
CA LEU A 277 10.40 -11.77 -25.63
C LEU A 277 10.31 -10.65 -26.67
N TYR A 278 9.29 -9.82 -26.54
CA TYR A 278 9.08 -8.63 -27.36
C TYR A 278 8.90 -7.41 -26.46
N ASP A 279 9.34 -6.25 -26.91
CA ASP A 279 9.00 -4.97 -26.30
C ASP A 279 8.72 -3.89 -27.33
N SER A 280 7.92 -2.90 -26.95
CA SER A 280 7.46 -1.83 -27.82
C SER A 280 8.54 -0.79 -28.16
N SER A 281 9.66 -0.76 -27.41
CA SER A 281 10.81 0.12 -27.73
C SER A 281 11.64 -0.42 -28.88
N ARG A 282 11.74 -1.73 -29.03
CA ARG A 282 12.47 -2.39 -30.13
C ARG A 282 11.55 -2.64 -31.33
N GLY A 283 10.26 -2.79 -31.10
CA GLY A 283 9.26 -3.13 -32.09
C GLY A 283 8.68 -4.53 -31.91
N ASN A 284 7.45 -4.71 -32.38
CA ASN A 284 6.66 -5.94 -32.18
C ASN A 284 7.21 -7.16 -32.91
N THR A 285 8.05 -6.99 -33.93
CA THR A 285 8.66 -8.09 -34.68
C THR A 285 10.08 -8.45 -34.25
N GLN A 286 10.65 -7.68 -33.32
CA GLN A 286 12.03 -7.85 -32.87
C GLN A 286 12.09 -8.87 -31.71
N LEU A 287 12.37 -10.13 -32.08
CA LEU A 287 12.44 -11.25 -31.13
C LEU A 287 13.77 -11.28 -30.39
N LEU A 288 13.71 -11.39 -29.08
CA LEU A 288 14.78 -11.92 -28.22
C LEU A 288 14.28 -13.17 -27.48
N THR A 289 15.19 -13.95 -26.94
CA THR A 289 14.90 -15.12 -26.10
C THR A 289 15.65 -15.01 -24.80
N THR A 290 15.03 -15.40 -23.71
CA THR A 290 15.62 -15.27 -22.35
C THR A 290 16.43 -16.49 -21.91
N THR A 291 16.51 -17.53 -22.75
CA THR A 291 17.14 -18.82 -22.43
C THR A 291 18.39 -19.12 -23.27
N ASP A 292 18.81 -18.17 -24.09
CA ASP A 292 20.01 -18.34 -24.93
C ASP A 292 20.70 -17.00 -25.23
N THR A 293 21.86 -17.11 -25.88
CA THR A 293 22.72 -15.97 -26.26
C THR A 293 22.35 -15.32 -27.59
N MET A 294 21.30 -15.75 -28.27
CA MET A 294 20.95 -15.34 -29.63
C MET A 294 20.86 -13.80 -29.76
N ALA A 295 21.35 -13.29 -30.89
CA ALA A 295 21.11 -11.92 -31.28
C ALA A 295 19.63 -11.67 -31.58
N GLU A 296 19.21 -10.42 -31.54
CA GLU A 296 17.86 -10.02 -31.94
C GLU A 296 17.54 -10.51 -33.36
N TYR A 297 16.38 -11.12 -33.51
CA TYR A 297 15.92 -11.70 -34.77
C TYR A 297 14.66 -10.96 -35.27
N ASP A 298 14.76 -10.40 -36.47
CA ASP A 298 13.62 -9.73 -37.09
C ASP A 298 12.64 -10.76 -37.70
N GLN A 299 11.46 -10.81 -37.12
CA GLN A 299 10.34 -11.65 -37.54
C GLN A 299 9.32 -10.90 -38.42
N SER A 300 9.67 -9.79 -39.06
CA SER A 300 8.73 -8.98 -39.85
C SER A 300 8.02 -9.75 -40.95
N ALA A 301 8.69 -10.77 -41.52
CA ALA A 301 8.11 -11.64 -42.57
C ALA A 301 7.08 -12.67 -42.03
N THR A 302 7.25 -13.12 -40.80
CA THR A 302 6.38 -14.10 -40.12
C THR A 302 6.32 -13.77 -38.63
N PRO A 303 5.51 -12.78 -38.23
CA PRO A 303 5.51 -12.29 -36.86
C PRO A 303 5.11 -13.35 -35.84
N GLY A 304 5.80 -13.40 -34.72
CA GLY A 304 5.33 -14.09 -33.51
C GLY A 304 4.36 -13.23 -32.71
N LEU A 305 4.70 -11.94 -32.55
CA LEU A 305 3.83 -10.90 -32.01
C LEU A 305 3.62 -9.85 -33.10
N SER A 306 2.38 -9.62 -33.52
CA SER A 306 2.05 -8.70 -34.61
C SER A 306 1.58 -7.33 -34.13
N ALA A 307 1.10 -7.18 -32.90
CA ALA A 307 0.69 -5.90 -32.35
C ALA A 307 0.72 -5.87 -30.83
N PHE A 308 1.05 -4.69 -30.27
CA PHE A 308 0.74 -4.28 -28.89
C PHE A 308 -0.59 -3.51 -28.91
N GLY A 309 -1.67 -4.15 -28.48
CA GLY A 309 -3.02 -3.58 -28.46
C GLY A 309 -3.26 -2.71 -27.23
N THR A 310 -4.38 -1.99 -27.18
CA THR A 310 -4.74 -1.10 -26.06
C THR A 310 -5.11 -1.86 -24.78
N ASP A 311 -5.50 -3.13 -24.89
CA ASP A 311 -5.95 -4.00 -23.79
C ASP A 311 -5.31 -5.39 -23.88
N GLY A 312 -4.13 -5.48 -24.47
CA GLY A 312 -3.46 -6.76 -24.71
C GLY A 312 -2.55 -6.73 -25.92
N PHE A 313 -2.42 -7.87 -26.61
CA PHE A 313 -1.51 -8.03 -27.75
C PHE A 313 -2.07 -9.04 -28.77
N THR A 314 -1.55 -9.00 -29.98
CA THR A 314 -1.92 -9.97 -31.03
C THR A 314 -0.73 -10.86 -31.34
N VAL A 315 -0.96 -12.17 -31.31
CA VAL A 315 0.03 -13.20 -31.65
C VAL A 315 -0.34 -13.93 -32.95
N GLU A 316 0.69 -14.36 -33.65
CA GLU A 316 0.60 -15.15 -34.85
C GLU A 316 1.35 -16.49 -34.65
N GLN A 317 1.17 -17.43 -35.58
CA GLN A 317 1.97 -18.65 -35.60
C GLN A 317 3.17 -18.44 -36.54
N PRO A 318 4.37 -18.14 -36.05
CA PRO A 318 5.53 -18.05 -36.91
C PRO A 318 5.86 -19.43 -37.54
N ASN A 319 6.21 -19.43 -38.80
CA ASN A 319 6.49 -20.66 -39.56
C ASN A 319 7.85 -21.30 -39.22
N THR A 320 8.65 -20.72 -38.35
CA THR A 320 10.03 -21.13 -38.08
C THR A 320 10.30 -21.32 -36.58
N GLY A 321 10.89 -22.46 -36.23
CA GLY A 321 11.52 -22.72 -34.95
C GLY A 321 10.58 -22.97 -33.78
N ASP A 322 11.18 -23.11 -32.59
CA ASP A 322 10.51 -23.35 -31.30
C ASP A 322 9.94 -22.09 -30.66
N TYR A 323 9.95 -20.94 -31.34
CA TYR A 323 9.46 -19.63 -30.86
C TYR A 323 7.95 -19.49 -30.98
N GLY A 324 7.20 -20.57 -30.89
CA GLY A 324 5.76 -20.59 -31.11
C GLY A 324 5.00 -19.77 -30.05
N THR A 325 4.48 -18.64 -30.49
CA THR A 325 3.63 -17.77 -29.67
C THR A 325 2.16 -18.16 -29.69
N ASN A 326 1.70 -18.85 -30.77
CA ASN A 326 0.29 -19.19 -30.99
C ASN A 326 0.09 -20.58 -31.63
N ARG A 327 0.89 -21.57 -31.27
CA ARG A 327 0.75 -22.94 -31.78
C ARG A 327 -0.63 -23.50 -31.40
N SER A 328 -1.32 -24.10 -32.40
CA SER A 328 -2.64 -24.71 -32.20
C SER A 328 -2.68 -25.66 -31.01
N THR A 329 -3.67 -25.50 -30.13
CA THR A 329 -3.88 -26.26 -28.90
C THR A 329 -2.79 -26.11 -27.80
N ALA A 330 -1.76 -25.29 -28.04
CA ALA A 330 -0.75 -25.04 -27.02
C ALA A 330 -1.34 -24.16 -25.86
N LEU A 331 -1.08 -24.60 -24.64
CA LEU A 331 -1.41 -23.81 -23.44
C LEU A 331 -0.28 -22.82 -23.17
N MET A 332 -0.59 -21.55 -23.22
CA MET A 332 0.39 -20.45 -23.13
C MET A 332 0.19 -19.65 -21.85
N VAL A 333 1.26 -19.00 -21.40
CA VAL A 333 1.25 -17.91 -20.44
C VAL A 333 2.09 -16.78 -21.00
N ALA A 334 1.64 -15.55 -20.83
CA ALA A 334 2.41 -14.35 -21.10
C ALA A 334 2.52 -13.50 -19.83
N TRP A 335 3.72 -13.01 -19.56
CA TRP A 335 3.98 -11.96 -18.58
C TRP A 335 4.03 -10.65 -19.33
N CYS A 336 3.11 -9.73 -18.95
CA CYS A 336 2.90 -8.48 -19.64
C CYS A 336 3.17 -7.33 -18.68
N GLN A 337 3.99 -6.37 -19.09
CA GLN A 337 4.30 -5.20 -18.30
C GLN A 337 4.14 -3.93 -19.13
N ARG A 338 3.56 -2.91 -18.53
CA ARG A 338 3.41 -1.57 -19.09
C ARG A 338 4.68 -0.76 -18.82
N ALA A 339 5.07 0.07 -19.80
CA ALA A 339 5.96 1.19 -19.60
C ALA A 339 5.20 2.48 -19.99
N ASN A 340 5.38 3.02 -21.18
CA ASN A 340 4.72 4.28 -21.59
C ASN A 340 3.86 4.11 -22.87
N GLY A 341 3.27 2.94 -23.06
CA GLY A 341 2.38 2.65 -24.19
C GLY A 341 3.04 2.73 -25.57
N GLY A 342 4.36 2.49 -25.65
CA GLY A 342 5.16 2.61 -26.86
C GLY A 342 5.71 4.00 -27.14
N THR A 343 5.41 5.00 -26.28
CA THR A 343 5.93 6.35 -26.44
C THR A 343 7.30 6.46 -25.77
N THR A 344 8.32 6.74 -26.58
CA THR A 344 9.71 6.86 -26.12
C THR A 344 10.14 8.31 -25.98
N SER A 345 11.08 8.56 -25.07
CA SER A 345 11.79 9.83 -24.90
C SER A 345 13.30 9.61 -24.86
N THR A 346 14.06 10.68 -25.14
CA THR A 346 15.52 10.64 -24.99
C THR A 346 15.89 10.99 -23.55
N ASN A 347 16.72 10.16 -22.93
CA ASN A 347 17.34 10.43 -21.64
C ASN A 347 18.86 10.57 -21.83
N ALA A 348 19.39 11.76 -21.61
CA ALA A 348 20.79 12.12 -21.74
C ALA A 348 21.46 12.41 -20.37
N THR A 349 20.92 11.86 -19.28
CA THR A 349 21.47 12.04 -17.93
C THR A 349 22.80 11.30 -17.75
N GLY A 350 22.98 10.14 -18.41
CA GLY A 350 24.25 9.41 -18.45
C GLY A 350 25.23 9.94 -19.51
N SER A 351 26.44 9.39 -19.54
CA SER A 351 27.43 9.67 -20.60
C SER A 351 26.94 9.15 -21.96
N LEU A 352 26.23 8.02 -21.99
CA LEU A 352 25.51 7.52 -23.16
C LEU A 352 24.05 7.96 -23.10
N SER A 353 23.58 8.52 -24.22
CA SER A 353 22.15 8.82 -24.38
C SER A 353 21.35 7.57 -24.68
N VAL A 354 20.18 7.42 -24.07
CA VAL A 354 19.26 6.30 -24.27
C VAL A 354 17.93 6.77 -24.86
N THR A 355 17.28 5.91 -25.63
CA THR A 355 15.87 6.04 -25.99
C THR A 355 15.07 5.18 -25.03
N GLN A 356 14.11 5.76 -24.30
CA GLN A 356 13.56 5.19 -23.08
C GLN A 356 12.05 5.27 -23.00
N GLN A 357 11.45 4.27 -22.35
CA GLN A 357 10.10 4.31 -21.78
C GLN A 357 10.18 4.03 -20.28
N VAL A 358 9.33 4.67 -19.49
CA VAL A 358 9.23 4.47 -18.04
C VAL A 358 7.75 4.31 -17.70
N ASP A 359 7.41 3.40 -16.80
CA ASP A 359 6.03 3.24 -16.34
C ASP A 359 5.58 4.42 -15.46
N PRO A 360 4.27 4.64 -15.28
CA PRO A 360 3.76 5.75 -14.49
C PRO A 360 4.23 5.77 -13.02
N SER A 361 4.48 4.61 -12.41
CA SER A 361 4.99 4.53 -11.03
C SER A 361 6.51 4.81 -10.94
N GLY A 362 7.21 4.80 -12.07
CA GLY A 362 8.67 4.89 -12.10
C GLY A 362 9.38 3.64 -11.55
N SER A 363 8.72 2.50 -11.59
CA SER A 363 9.27 1.21 -11.10
C SER A 363 9.95 0.37 -12.16
N PHE A 364 9.58 0.57 -13.44
CA PHE A 364 10.08 -0.19 -14.58
C PHE A 364 10.43 0.72 -15.75
N SER A 365 11.55 0.44 -16.39
CA SER A 365 11.94 1.13 -17.64
C SER A 365 12.53 0.18 -18.67
N ILE A 366 12.31 0.54 -19.95
CA ILE A 366 12.91 -0.09 -21.12
C ILE A 366 13.76 0.98 -21.80
N SER A 367 15.07 0.75 -21.90
CA SER A 367 16.01 1.67 -22.52
C SER A 367 16.80 0.99 -23.62
N THR A 368 16.90 1.62 -24.80
CA THR A 368 17.80 1.19 -25.87
C THR A 368 18.94 2.19 -26.04
N TYR A 369 20.16 1.68 -26.29
CA TYR A 369 21.36 2.52 -26.45
C TYR A 369 22.40 1.86 -27.37
N ASN A 370 23.35 2.67 -27.81
CA ASN A 370 24.54 2.24 -28.53
C ASN A 370 25.73 2.24 -27.58
N GLY A 371 26.48 1.14 -27.53
CA GLY A 371 27.74 1.07 -26.80
C GLY A 371 28.87 1.73 -27.57
N ASP A 372 29.82 2.32 -26.85
CA ASP A 372 31.01 2.96 -27.44
C ASP A 372 32.33 2.27 -27.08
N GLY A 373 32.34 1.25 -26.18
CA GLY A 373 33.52 0.45 -25.86
C GLY A 373 34.37 1.02 -24.73
N GLY A 374 33.75 1.77 -23.83
CA GLY A 374 34.42 2.35 -22.67
C GLY A 374 33.72 2.02 -21.34
N THR A 375 34.05 2.82 -20.32
CA THR A 375 33.32 2.84 -19.05
C THR A 375 32.36 4.01 -19.04
N ASP A 376 31.07 3.74 -19.04
CA ASP A 376 30.04 4.72 -19.24
C ASP A 376 28.91 4.62 -18.24
N THR A 377 27.94 5.49 -18.40
CA THR A 377 26.69 5.50 -17.63
C THR A 377 25.49 5.68 -18.55
N ILE A 378 24.37 5.09 -18.17
CA ILE A 378 23.07 5.35 -18.81
C ILE A 378 22.07 5.85 -17.76
N GLY A 379 21.18 6.76 -18.16
CA GLY A 379 20.04 7.17 -17.36
C GLY A 379 18.96 6.11 -17.40
N HIS A 380 18.40 5.73 -16.24
CA HIS A 380 17.34 4.72 -16.16
C HIS A 380 15.93 5.29 -16.02
N GLY A 381 15.77 6.57 -15.66
CA GLY A 381 14.50 7.28 -15.56
C GLY A 381 13.54 6.86 -14.46
N LEU A 382 13.90 5.87 -13.63
CA LEU A 382 13.07 5.39 -12.52
C LEU A 382 12.99 6.41 -11.40
N SER A 383 11.98 6.29 -10.54
CA SER A 383 11.78 7.14 -9.35
C SER A 383 12.83 6.92 -8.25
N SER A 384 13.48 5.76 -8.24
CA SER A 384 14.55 5.39 -7.29
C SER A 384 15.65 4.55 -7.96
N ALA A 385 16.75 4.29 -7.24
CA ALA A 385 17.83 3.47 -7.75
C ALA A 385 17.35 2.03 -8.07
N PRO A 386 17.67 1.50 -9.27
CA PRO A 386 17.25 0.16 -9.65
C PRO A 386 17.87 -0.90 -8.74
N THR A 387 17.06 -1.88 -8.38
CA THR A 387 17.47 -3.05 -7.58
C THR A 387 17.77 -4.27 -8.44
N LEU A 388 17.25 -4.27 -9.68
CA LEU A 388 17.53 -5.26 -10.70
C LEU A 388 17.73 -4.54 -12.05
N VAL A 389 18.80 -4.89 -12.77
CA VAL A 389 19.05 -4.42 -14.14
C VAL A 389 19.39 -5.63 -15.01
N ILE A 390 18.74 -5.75 -16.15
CA ILE A 390 18.96 -6.81 -17.13
C ILE A 390 19.32 -6.16 -18.46
N ILE A 391 20.49 -6.48 -18.99
CA ILE A 391 20.99 -5.93 -20.27
C ILE A 391 21.23 -7.04 -21.28
N LYS A 392 20.81 -6.81 -22.53
CA LYS A 392 21.06 -7.70 -23.65
C LYS A 392 21.65 -6.94 -24.82
N GLN A 393 22.75 -7.45 -25.35
CA GLN A 393 23.25 -7.02 -26.67
C GLN A 393 22.27 -7.48 -27.75
N ARG A 394 21.81 -6.56 -28.60
CA ARG A 394 20.82 -6.83 -29.65
C ARG A 394 21.45 -7.37 -30.94
N ASN A 395 22.53 -6.77 -31.40
CA ASN A 395 23.17 -7.08 -32.71
C ASN A 395 24.34 -8.08 -32.62
N GLY A 396 24.39 -8.90 -31.57
CA GLY A 396 25.44 -9.92 -31.41
C GLY A 396 25.03 -11.03 -30.45
N VAL A 397 25.77 -12.14 -30.51
CA VAL A 397 25.58 -13.33 -29.68
C VAL A 397 26.32 -13.11 -28.35
N ASN A 398 25.60 -12.79 -27.30
CA ASN A 398 26.13 -12.59 -25.96
C ASN A 398 25.11 -12.97 -24.87
N ASN A 399 25.58 -13.25 -23.66
CA ASN A 399 24.70 -13.51 -22.53
C ASN A 399 23.88 -12.30 -22.14
N TRP A 400 22.84 -12.54 -21.37
CA TRP A 400 22.03 -11.53 -20.71
C TRP A 400 22.68 -11.13 -19.40
N ALA A 401 23.31 -9.97 -19.33
CA ALA A 401 23.95 -9.49 -18.12
C ALA A 401 22.93 -9.03 -17.07
N VAL A 402 23.12 -9.48 -15.82
CA VAL A 402 22.20 -9.16 -14.71
C VAL A 402 22.99 -8.51 -13.58
N TYR A 403 22.52 -7.33 -13.16
CA TYR A 403 22.84 -6.71 -11.88
C TYR A 403 21.73 -7.03 -10.89
N ALA A 404 22.07 -7.48 -9.70
CA ALA A 404 21.15 -7.64 -8.58
C ALA A 404 21.73 -6.94 -7.34
N LYS A 405 20.97 -6.00 -6.75
CA LYS A 405 21.39 -5.21 -5.58
C LYS A 405 21.86 -6.09 -4.41
N GLY A 406 21.17 -7.22 -4.16
CA GLY A 406 21.51 -8.15 -3.08
C GLY A 406 22.87 -8.82 -3.24
N ALA A 407 23.37 -8.96 -4.49
CA ALA A 407 24.72 -9.50 -4.76
C ALA A 407 25.80 -8.40 -4.78
N GLY A 408 25.41 -7.15 -5.02
CA GLY A 408 26.30 -5.98 -5.08
C GLY A 408 26.95 -5.77 -6.45
N ALA A 409 27.51 -4.59 -6.67
CA ALA A 409 28.01 -4.12 -7.97
C ALA A 409 29.34 -4.74 -8.41
N THR A 410 30.03 -5.49 -7.55
CA THR A 410 31.22 -6.28 -7.93
C THR A 410 30.86 -7.64 -8.51
N LYS A 411 29.56 -7.98 -8.49
CA LYS A 411 29.03 -9.25 -8.96
C LYS A 411 28.13 -9.04 -10.17
N TYR A 412 28.06 -10.09 -11.00
CA TYR A 412 27.10 -10.19 -12.11
C TYR A 412 26.59 -11.63 -12.23
N ALA A 413 25.43 -11.80 -12.84
CA ALA A 413 24.91 -13.08 -13.28
C ALA A 413 24.53 -13.01 -14.75
N TYR A 414 24.24 -14.15 -15.33
CA TYR A 414 23.63 -14.28 -16.64
C TYR A 414 22.24 -14.90 -16.49
N LEU A 415 21.24 -14.27 -17.11
CA LEU A 415 19.86 -14.74 -17.06
C LEU A 415 19.68 -16.08 -17.81
N ASP A 416 20.43 -16.29 -18.85
CA ASP A 416 20.39 -17.41 -19.81
C ASP A 416 21.27 -18.60 -19.42
N THR A 417 21.85 -18.60 -18.20
CA THR A 417 22.69 -19.69 -17.70
C THR A 417 22.31 -20.06 -16.25
N ASP A 418 22.77 -21.21 -15.81
CA ASP A 418 22.70 -21.69 -14.42
C ASP A 418 23.97 -21.41 -13.61
N ALA A 419 24.88 -20.59 -14.13
CA ALA A 419 26.13 -20.24 -13.48
C ALA A 419 25.91 -19.40 -12.22
N ALA A 420 26.72 -19.65 -11.19
CA ALA A 420 26.75 -18.80 -10.00
C ALA A 420 27.20 -17.37 -10.35
N PHE A 421 26.92 -16.41 -9.44
CA PHE A 421 27.38 -15.04 -9.60
C PHE A 421 28.91 -14.95 -9.79
N GLY A 422 29.32 -14.37 -10.93
CA GLY A 422 30.70 -14.05 -11.25
C GLY A 422 31.16 -12.75 -10.59
N THR A 423 32.47 -12.48 -10.69
CA THR A 423 33.10 -11.22 -10.22
C THR A 423 33.81 -10.57 -11.40
N ALA A 424 33.36 -9.37 -11.77
CA ALA A 424 34.00 -8.51 -12.77
C ALA A 424 33.50 -7.06 -12.59
N ALA A 425 34.25 -6.12 -13.17
CA ALA A 425 33.86 -4.70 -13.15
C ALA A 425 32.77 -4.38 -14.20
N MET A 426 31.85 -5.31 -14.44
CA MET A 426 30.75 -5.17 -15.42
C MET A 426 29.88 -3.94 -15.11
N TRP A 427 29.75 -3.58 -13.80
CA TRP A 427 29.01 -2.41 -13.30
C TRP A 427 29.95 -1.35 -12.74
N GLN A 428 31.20 -1.26 -13.21
CA GLN A 428 32.26 -0.40 -12.67
C GLN A 428 32.49 -0.57 -11.15
N ASN A 429 32.10 -1.70 -10.58
CA ASN A 429 32.05 -1.93 -9.13
C ASN A 429 31.26 -0.85 -8.36
N THR A 430 30.36 -0.16 -9.02
CA THR A 430 29.60 0.97 -8.50
C THR A 430 28.10 0.66 -8.52
N THR A 431 27.47 0.76 -7.35
CA THR A 431 26.02 0.56 -7.21
C THR A 431 25.26 1.63 -8.00
N PRO A 432 24.22 1.28 -8.77
CA PRO A 432 23.37 2.24 -9.44
C PRO A 432 22.89 3.34 -8.50
N SER A 433 22.92 4.58 -8.97
CA SER A 433 22.39 5.74 -8.24
C SER A 433 20.88 5.91 -8.46
N SER A 434 20.30 6.97 -7.92
CA SER A 434 18.88 7.33 -8.18
C SER A 434 18.61 7.75 -9.63
N SER A 435 19.65 7.90 -10.49
CA SER A 435 19.49 8.34 -11.87
C SER A 435 20.32 7.57 -12.89
N LEU A 436 21.36 6.84 -12.47
CA LEU A 436 22.35 6.24 -13.35
C LEU A 436 22.60 4.76 -13.07
N VAL A 437 22.77 3.99 -14.14
CA VAL A 437 23.41 2.67 -14.15
C VAL A 437 24.83 2.83 -14.71
N TYR A 438 25.80 2.18 -14.08
CA TYR A 438 27.23 2.24 -14.45
C TYR A 438 27.58 1.02 -15.31
N LEU A 439 28.17 1.24 -16.47
CA LEU A 439 28.52 0.22 -17.47
C LEU A 439 30.04 0.11 -17.56
N GLY A 440 30.58 -1.08 -17.27
CA GLY A 440 32.02 -1.36 -17.51
C GLY A 440 32.35 -1.60 -18.97
N ASP A 441 33.62 -1.60 -19.30
CA ASP A 441 34.13 -2.01 -20.60
C ASP A 441 34.00 -3.54 -20.75
N ASN A 442 32.83 -3.97 -21.17
CA ASN A 442 32.47 -5.38 -21.28
C ASN A 442 31.47 -5.59 -22.43
N ASN A 443 31.67 -6.68 -23.20
CA ASN A 443 30.85 -6.97 -24.38
C ASN A 443 29.35 -7.14 -24.10
N GLU A 444 29.00 -7.59 -22.92
CA GLU A 444 27.61 -7.84 -22.51
C GLU A 444 26.85 -6.54 -22.24
N VAL A 445 27.56 -5.43 -21.92
CA VAL A 445 26.93 -4.18 -21.50
C VAL A 445 27.33 -2.95 -22.29
N ASN A 446 28.58 -2.86 -22.84
CA ASN A 446 29.04 -1.63 -23.51
C ASN A 446 30.18 -1.84 -24.53
N ALA A 447 30.08 -2.80 -25.45
CA ALA A 447 31.08 -2.90 -26.54
C ALA A 447 30.84 -1.84 -27.62
N GLY A 448 31.91 -1.35 -28.19
CA GLY A 448 31.86 -0.37 -29.29
C GLY A 448 31.11 -0.88 -30.51
N SER A 449 30.29 -0.02 -31.11
CA SER A 449 29.45 -0.32 -32.29
C SER A 449 28.42 -1.44 -32.04
N ARG A 450 28.04 -1.67 -30.83
CA ARG A 450 26.98 -2.62 -30.45
C ARG A 450 25.74 -1.87 -29.97
N THR A 451 24.59 -2.52 -30.18
CA THR A 451 23.28 -2.01 -29.72
C THR A 451 22.77 -2.86 -28.58
N TYR A 452 22.14 -2.22 -27.61
CA TYR A 452 21.68 -2.86 -26.38
C TYR A 452 20.22 -2.51 -26.05
N VAL A 453 19.60 -3.36 -25.26
CA VAL A 453 18.39 -3.06 -24.51
C VAL A 453 18.65 -3.30 -23.02
N ALA A 454 18.23 -2.39 -22.18
CA ALA A 454 18.27 -2.49 -20.71
C ALA A 454 16.85 -2.45 -20.15
N TYR A 455 16.53 -3.41 -19.28
CA TYR A 455 15.33 -3.46 -18.48
C TYR A 455 15.73 -3.17 -17.03
N CYS A 456 15.23 -2.08 -16.47
CA CYS A 456 15.54 -1.67 -15.10
C CYS A 456 14.30 -1.75 -14.23
N PHE A 457 14.47 -2.27 -13.01
CA PHE A 457 13.41 -2.42 -12.02
C PHE A 457 13.82 -1.77 -10.71
N ALA A 458 12.96 -0.95 -10.13
CA ALA A 458 13.12 -0.37 -8.81
C ALA A 458 12.10 -0.93 -7.83
N ASP A 459 12.47 -0.96 -6.54
CA ASP A 459 11.54 -1.32 -5.49
C ASP A 459 10.47 -0.21 -5.37
N THR A 460 9.20 -0.62 -5.42
CA THR A 460 8.04 0.25 -5.25
C THR A 460 7.09 -0.44 -4.28
N GLU A 461 6.72 0.28 -3.22
CA GLU A 461 5.86 -0.25 -2.17
C GLU A 461 4.49 -0.67 -2.74
N GLY A 462 3.98 -1.81 -2.30
CA GLY A 462 2.72 -2.36 -2.78
C GLY A 462 2.74 -3.00 -4.17
N TYR A 463 3.87 -2.89 -4.93
CA TYR A 463 3.89 -3.34 -6.32
C TYR A 463 5.09 -4.22 -6.69
N CYS A 464 6.32 -3.71 -6.52
CA CYS A 464 7.52 -4.38 -7.02
C CYS A 464 8.62 -4.41 -5.97
N LYS A 465 9.21 -5.58 -5.71
CA LYS A 465 10.34 -5.72 -4.81
C LYS A 465 11.31 -6.78 -5.27
N SER A 466 12.58 -6.43 -5.32
CA SER A 466 13.68 -7.35 -5.61
C SER A 466 14.46 -7.68 -4.35
N GLY A 467 14.83 -8.95 -4.18
CA GLY A 467 15.55 -9.39 -3.00
C GLY A 467 16.33 -10.67 -3.23
N SER A 468 17.00 -11.12 -2.17
CA SER A 468 17.72 -12.38 -2.14
C SER A 468 17.40 -13.14 -0.86
N TYR A 469 17.49 -14.45 -0.90
CA TYR A 469 17.35 -15.31 0.27
C TYR A 469 18.34 -16.47 0.20
N VAL A 470 18.61 -17.07 1.35
CA VAL A 470 19.39 -18.29 1.44
C VAL A 470 18.43 -19.46 1.59
N GLY A 471 18.49 -20.41 0.67
CA GLY A 471 17.73 -21.66 0.77
C GLY A 471 18.13 -22.45 2.01
N ASN A 472 17.16 -22.99 2.75
CA ASN A 472 17.38 -23.80 3.94
C ASN A 472 17.46 -25.31 3.68
N GLY A 473 17.28 -25.74 2.41
CA GLY A 473 17.27 -27.15 2.02
C GLY A 473 16.07 -27.97 2.54
N ASN A 474 15.06 -27.31 3.08
CA ASN A 474 13.86 -27.95 3.62
C ASN A 474 12.66 -27.76 2.68
N ALA A 475 11.72 -28.70 2.69
CA ALA A 475 10.44 -28.58 1.98
C ALA A 475 9.61 -27.39 2.52
N ASP A 476 9.76 -27.07 3.82
CA ASP A 476 9.30 -25.83 4.43
C ASP A 476 10.36 -24.76 4.21
N GLY A 477 10.26 -24.04 3.10
CA GLY A 477 11.25 -23.07 2.63
C GLY A 477 11.38 -21.84 3.54
N THR A 478 12.40 -21.02 3.27
CA THR A 478 12.62 -19.75 3.99
C THR A 478 11.45 -18.80 3.73
N TYR A 479 10.84 -18.26 4.78
CA TYR A 479 9.84 -17.20 4.66
C TYR A 479 10.44 -15.92 4.06
N MET A 480 9.79 -15.41 3.02
CA MET A 480 10.21 -14.19 2.33
C MET A 480 9.12 -13.13 2.46
N TYR A 481 9.42 -12.06 3.18
CA TYR A 481 8.52 -10.91 3.29
C TYR A 481 8.77 -9.97 2.11
N THR A 482 7.74 -9.76 1.29
CA THR A 482 7.81 -8.89 0.10
C THR A 482 7.41 -7.44 0.38
N GLY A 483 6.70 -7.18 1.48
CA GLY A 483 6.21 -5.85 1.82
C GLY A 483 4.78 -5.59 1.34
N PHE A 484 4.14 -6.57 0.69
CA PHE A 484 2.75 -6.53 0.21
C PHE A 484 2.20 -7.94 0.08
#